data_51ec2c163ced1304ae8320e3ea1f161b
#
_entry.id   51ec2c163ced1304ae8320e3ea1f161b
#
_cell.length_a   1.000
_cell.length_b   1.000
_cell.length_c   1.000
_cell.angle_alpha   90.00
_cell.angle_beta   90.00
_cell.angle_gamma   90.00
#
_symmetry.space_group_name_H-M   'P 1'
#
loop_
_entity.id
_entity.type
_entity.pdbx_description
1 polymer ?
#
loop_
_entity_poly.entity_id
_entity_poly.type
_entity_poly.pdbx_seq_one_letter_code
_entity_poly.pdbx_strand_id
1 'polypeptide(L)'
;INNFAIVVDLDETILENSDYQVMLNDLKQKYNPESWSNWVNEEKAETVPGAKKFLDNVRNLDITIIFLSNRMDKNLLPTKRNMDRLELLSENDIFLLRLDKSDTKVVRRQEIYSSSNRMSNYPKFDIISYLGDAYGDFPKDSDMCSWGYNCHVFPNPMYGKW
;
A
#
# COMPACT_ATOMS: atom_id res chain seq x y z
N ILE A 1 -22.14 -6.45 13.34
CA ILE A 1 -21.36 -5.31 12.85
C ILE A 1 -20.51 -5.84 11.71
N ASN A 2 -20.73 -5.32 10.50
CA ASN A 2 -19.90 -5.70 9.35
C ASN A 2 -18.54 -4.97 9.48
N ASN A 3 -17.46 -5.75 9.56
CA ASN A 3 -16.09 -5.21 9.60
C ASN A 3 -15.57 -5.10 8.16
N PHE A 4 -16.06 -4.11 7.41
CA PHE A 4 -15.59 -3.88 6.06
C PHE A 4 -14.18 -3.27 6.05
N ALA A 5 -13.35 -3.76 5.13
CA ALA A 5 -12.05 -3.17 4.88
C ALA A 5 -11.72 -3.13 3.38
N ILE A 6 -10.80 -2.25 3.03
CA ILE A 6 -10.13 -2.23 1.74
C ILE A 6 -8.64 -2.51 1.90
N VAL A 7 -8.04 -3.14 0.91
CA VAL A 7 -6.59 -3.39 0.84
C VAL A 7 -5.99 -2.46 -0.19
N VAL A 8 -5.03 -1.65 0.22
CA VAL A 8 -4.45 -0.57 -0.59
C VAL A 8 -2.94 -0.67 -0.60
N ASP A 9 -2.32 -0.66 -1.78
CA ASP A 9 -0.89 -0.44 -1.91
C ASP A 9 -0.51 1.01 -1.60
N LEU A 10 0.75 1.29 -1.36
CA LEU A 10 1.24 2.63 -1.07
C LEU A 10 1.88 3.30 -2.29
N ASP A 11 2.97 2.72 -2.80
CA ASP A 11 3.82 3.37 -3.79
C ASP A 11 3.14 3.40 -5.17
N GLU A 12 3.01 4.60 -5.76
CA GLU A 12 2.29 4.88 -7.01
C GLU A 12 0.79 4.53 -6.97
N THR A 13 0.27 4.35 -5.76
CA THR A 13 -1.19 4.20 -5.52
C THR A 13 -1.70 5.32 -4.60
N ILE A 14 -1.04 5.56 -3.49
CA ILE A 14 -1.32 6.63 -2.52
C ILE A 14 -0.16 7.63 -2.46
N LEU A 15 1.07 7.13 -2.48
CA LEU A 15 2.30 7.90 -2.45
C LEU A 15 2.96 7.92 -3.82
N GLU A 16 3.35 9.11 -4.26
CA GLU A 16 4.01 9.38 -5.53
C GLU A 16 5.52 9.51 -5.30
N ASN A 17 6.33 8.76 -6.04
CA ASN A 17 7.78 8.66 -5.85
C ASN A 17 8.56 9.00 -7.13
N SER A 18 8.03 9.83 -8.02
CA SER A 18 8.72 10.20 -9.28
C SER A 18 10.08 10.83 -9.05
N ASP A 19 10.23 11.61 -7.98
CA ASP A 19 11.52 12.25 -7.64
C ASP A 19 12.62 11.21 -7.39
N TYR A 20 12.28 10.03 -6.82
CA TYR A 20 13.24 8.94 -6.69
C TYR A 20 13.69 8.42 -8.07
N GLN A 21 12.78 8.30 -9.03
CA GLN A 21 13.11 7.85 -10.37
C GLN A 21 13.96 8.89 -11.11
N VAL A 22 13.65 10.18 -10.96
CA VAL A 22 14.48 11.29 -11.48
C VAL A 22 15.89 11.22 -10.90
N MET A 23 16.01 11.06 -9.59
CA MET A 23 17.29 10.90 -8.89
C MET A 23 18.10 9.72 -9.44
N LEU A 24 17.48 8.55 -9.62
CA LEU A 24 18.16 7.38 -10.20
C LEU A 24 18.66 7.65 -11.61
N ASN A 25 17.86 8.33 -12.45
CA ASN A 25 18.22 8.68 -13.80
C ASN A 25 19.41 9.65 -13.84
N ASP A 26 19.38 10.70 -13.03
CA ASP A 26 20.45 11.71 -12.94
C ASP A 26 21.77 11.10 -12.48
N LEU A 27 21.72 10.18 -11.53
CA LEU A 27 22.87 9.45 -11.02
C LEU A 27 23.29 8.27 -11.92
N LYS A 28 22.56 8.00 -13.00
CA LYS A 28 22.76 6.82 -13.88
C LYS A 28 22.76 5.51 -13.10
N GLN A 29 21.93 5.43 -12.06
CA GLN A 29 21.78 4.27 -11.20
C GLN A 29 20.49 3.51 -11.52
N LYS A 30 20.45 2.26 -11.08
CA LYS A 30 19.25 1.42 -11.10
C LYS A 30 18.71 1.27 -9.69
N TYR A 31 17.42 0.95 -9.60
CA TYR A 31 16.79 0.57 -8.34
C TYR A 31 17.63 -0.48 -7.60
N ASN A 32 17.82 -0.26 -6.32
CA ASN A 32 18.28 -1.28 -5.37
C ASN A 32 17.59 -1.05 -4.01
N PRO A 33 17.47 -2.12 -3.18
CA PRO A 33 16.73 -2.04 -1.92
C PRO A 33 17.29 -1.03 -0.91
N GLU A 34 18.60 -0.77 -0.93
CA GLU A 34 19.24 0.18 -0.01
C GLU A 34 18.91 1.62 -0.41
N SER A 35 19.10 1.99 -1.68
CA SER A 35 18.76 3.34 -2.15
C SER A 35 17.27 3.63 -2.01
N TRP A 36 16.42 2.62 -2.22
CA TRP A 36 14.99 2.75 -1.95
C TRP A 36 14.69 2.98 -0.47
N SER A 37 15.32 2.22 0.43
CA SER A 37 15.18 2.43 1.87
C SER A 37 15.64 3.82 2.30
N ASN A 38 16.72 4.34 1.71
CA ASN A 38 17.20 5.69 1.96
C ASN A 38 16.16 6.74 1.52
N TRP A 39 15.60 6.59 0.32
CA TRP A 39 14.52 7.44 -0.17
C TRP A 39 13.31 7.45 0.78
N VAL A 40 12.85 6.28 1.21
CA VAL A 40 11.73 6.19 2.16
C VAL A 40 12.03 6.91 3.46
N ASN A 41 13.28 6.83 3.94
CA ASN A 41 13.74 7.52 5.16
C ASN A 41 13.83 9.04 4.99
N GLU A 42 13.92 9.56 3.77
CA GLU A 42 13.88 11.01 3.52
C GLU A 42 12.47 11.61 3.66
N GLU A 43 11.43 10.77 3.67
CA GLU A 43 10.03 11.16 3.89
C GLU A 43 9.53 12.20 2.85
N LYS A 44 10.03 12.12 1.61
CA LYS A 44 9.79 13.11 0.54
C LYS A 44 8.73 12.70 -0.47
N ALA A 45 8.20 11.48 -0.38
CA ALA A 45 7.12 11.08 -1.29
C ALA A 45 5.94 12.06 -1.18
N GLU A 46 5.32 12.34 -2.29
CA GLU A 46 4.16 13.22 -2.39
C GLU A 46 2.86 12.43 -2.50
N THR A 47 1.74 13.11 -2.54
CA THR A 47 0.42 12.49 -2.61
C THR A 47 0.02 12.22 -4.05
N VAL A 48 -0.39 11.00 -4.38
CA VAL A 48 -1.08 10.73 -5.65
C VAL A 48 -2.37 11.58 -5.70
N PRO A 49 -2.62 12.31 -6.81
CA PRO A 49 -3.80 13.18 -6.90
C PRO A 49 -5.10 12.45 -6.57
N GLY A 50 -5.87 13.00 -5.65
CA GLY A 50 -7.15 12.44 -5.20
C GLY A 50 -7.05 11.43 -4.05
N ALA A 51 -5.86 10.93 -3.70
CA ALA A 51 -5.68 9.92 -2.66
C ALA A 51 -6.22 10.38 -1.30
N LYS A 52 -5.90 11.61 -0.86
CA LYS A 52 -6.42 12.13 0.42
C LYS A 52 -7.94 12.09 0.49
N LYS A 53 -8.59 12.67 -0.51
CA LYS A 53 -10.06 12.70 -0.56
C LYS A 53 -10.68 11.31 -0.58
N PHE A 54 -10.06 10.37 -1.30
CA PHE A 54 -10.50 8.98 -1.35
C PHE A 54 -10.40 8.32 0.03
N LEU A 55 -9.24 8.40 0.70
CA LEU A 55 -9.03 7.81 2.01
C LEU A 55 -9.99 8.41 3.07
N ASP A 56 -10.18 9.72 3.05
CA ASP A 56 -11.12 10.40 3.95
C ASP A 56 -12.57 9.92 3.73
N ASN A 57 -12.98 9.76 2.47
CA ASN A 57 -14.31 9.23 2.15
C ASN A 57 -14.50 7.79 2.62
N VAL A 58 -13.49 6.94 2.46
CA VAL A 58 -13.53 5.54 2.94
C VAL A 58 -13.68 5.50 4.46
N ARG A 59 -12.89 6.30 5.18
CA ARG A 59 -12.97 6.39 6.65
C ARG A 59 -14.31 6.92 7.14
N ASN A 60 -14.89 7.89 6.45
CA ASN A 60 -16.22 8.44 6.77
C ASN A 60 -17.36 7.40 6.61
N LEU A 61 -17.11 6.30 5.92
CA LEU A 61 -18.02 5.16 5.78
C LEU A 61 -17.75 4.06 6.81
N ASP A 62 -16.91 4.32 7.82
CA ASP A 62 -16.46 3.34 8.82
C ASP A 62 -15.81 2.09 8.20
N ILE A 63 -15.13 2.25 7.06
CA ILE A 63 -14.39 1.18 6.38
C ILE A 63 -12.93 1.26 6.80
N THR A 64 -12.37 0.15 7.27
CA THR A 64 -10.97 0.05 7.66
C THR A 64 -10.06 0.05 6.43
N ILE A 65 -8.93 0.77 6.51
CA ILE A 65 -7.90 0.76 5.47
C ILE A 65 -6.73 -0.10 5.92
N ILE A 66 -6.40 -1.11 5.11
CA ILE A 66 -5.24 -1.98 5.32
C ILE A 66 -4.23 -1.66 4.22
N PHE A 67 -3.15 -0.97 4.58
CA PHE A 67 -2.04 -0.70 3.67
C PHE A 67 -1.13 -1.93 3.56
N LEU A 68 -1.09 -2.51 2.36
CA LEU A 68 -0.32 -3.71 2.03
C LEU A 68 0.80 -3.34 1.04
N SER A 69 1.97 -2.99 1.55
CA SER A 69 3.08 -2.45 0.74
C SER A 69 4.34 -3.31 0.82
N ASN A 70 5.13 -3.32 -0.26
CA ASN A 70 6.46 -3.93 -0.28
C ASN A 70 7.56 -3.04 0.31
N ARG A 71 7.23 -1.86 0.85
CA ARG A 71 8.15 -1.16 1.74
C ARG A 71 8.56 -2.10 2.87
N MET A 72 9.83 -2.03 3.27
CA MET A 72 10.33 -2.87 4.36
C MET A 72 9.72 -2.43 5.69
N ASP A 73 9.40 -3.38 6.57
CA ASP A 73 8.82 -3.11 7.89
C ASP A 73 9.72 -2.22 8.77
N LYS A 74 11.04 -2.35 8.63
CA LYS A 74 11.99 -1.42 9.28
C LYS A 74 11.77 0.05 8.93
N ASN A 75 11.11 0.35 7.83
CA ASN A 75 10.79 1.70 7.35
C ASN A 75 9.33 2.12 7.69
N LEU A 76 8.67 1.41 8.60
CA LEU A 76 7.28 1.73 8.99
C LEU A 76 7.17 3.16 9.58
N LEU A 77 8.06 3.54 10.49
CA LEU A 77 8.00 4.86 11.11
C LEU A 77 8.19 6.01 10.10
N PRO A 78 9.24 6.03 9.25
CA PRO A 78 9.35 7.06 8.24
C PRO A 78 8.20 7.05 7.24
N THR A 79 7.65 5.88 6.89
CA THR A 79 6.45 5.81 6.04
C THR A 79 5.26 6.50 6.70
N LYS A 80 5.00 6.22 7.97
CA LYS A 80 3.92 6.87 8.72
C LYS A 80 4.14 8.39 8.86
N ARG A 81 5.37 8.85 9.15
CA ARG A 81 5.66 10.29 9.25
C ARG A 81 5.46 10.99 7.90
N ASN A 82 5.86 10.36 6.79
CA ASN A 82 5.60 10.91 5.47
C ASN A 82 4.09 11.04 5.21
N MET A 83 3.32 10.01 5.54
CA MET A 83 1.86 10.03 5.39
C MET A 83 1.19 11.05 6.31
N ASP A 84 1.69 11.22 7.53
CA ASP A 84 1.19 12.23 8.49
C ASP A 84 1.44 13.65 7.97
N ARG A 85 2.64 13.94 7.47
CA ARG A 85 2.97 15.22 6.81
C ARG A 85 2.02 15.54 5.67
N LEU A 86 1.56 14.54 4.95
CA LEU A 86 0.64 14.67 3.81
C LEU A 86 -0.84 14.61 4.22
N GLU A 87 -1.13 14.52 5.52
CA GLU A 87 -2.48 14.34 6.06
C GLU A 87 -3.20 13.09 5.52
N LEU A 88 -2.44 12.02 5.25
CA LEU A 88 -2.94 10.74 4.72
C LEU A 88 -3.10 9.67 5.82
N LEU A 89 -2.50 9.89 7.00
CA LEU A 89 -2.46 8.92 8.09
C LEU A 89 -3.70 9.04 8.99
N SER A 90 -4.21 7.90 9.44
CA SER A 90 -5.17 7.80 10.54
C SER A 90 -4.70 6.76 11.56
N GLU A 91 -5.08 6.94 12.83
CA GLU A 91 -4.73 6.02 13.92
C GLU A 91 -5.30 4.61 13.74
N ASN A 92 -6.41 4.48 13.02
CA ASN A 92 -7.08 3.21 12.76
C ASN A 92 -6.55 2.49 11.51
N ASP A 93 -5.61 3.07 10.79
CA ASP A 93 -5.01 2.43 9.62
C ASP A 93 -4.12 1.25 10.02
N ILE A 94 -4.24 0.14 9.29
CA ILE A 94 -3.45 -1.06 9.50
C ILE A 94 -2.36 -1.11 8.44
N PHE A 95 -1.12 -1.43 8.86
CA PHE A 95 0.03 -1.51 7.96
C PHE A 95 0.60 -2.93 7.97
N LEU A 96 0.67 -3.54 6.80
CA LEU A 96 1.35 -4.80 6.56
C LEU A 96 2.50 -4.57 5.58
N LEU A 97 3.64 -4.13 6.12
CA LEU A 97 4.86 -3.94 5.36
C LEU A 97 5.67 -5.24 5.30
N ARG A 98 6.64 -5.29 4.41
CA ARG A 98 7.41 -6.49 4.11
C ARG A 98 8.48 -6.76 5.16
N LEU A 99 8.43 -7.90 5.83
CA LEU A 99 9.44 -8.31 6.81
C LEU A 99 10.75 -8.77 6.13
N ASP A 100 10.63 -9.65 5.13
CA ASP A 100 11.74 -10.22 4.38
C ASP A 100 11.32 -10.65 2.96
N LYS A 101 12.22 -11.31 2.21
CA LYS A 101 11.94 -11.74 0.83
C LYS A 101 10.82 -12.78 0.73
N SER A 102 10.62 -13.61 1.75
CA SER A 102 9.58 -14.64 1.77
C SER A 102 8.20 -14.08 2.11
N ASP A 103 8.16 -12.91 2.77
CA ASP A 103 6.94 -12.19 3.13
C ASP A 103 6.34 -11.47 1.91
N THR A 104 5.73 -12.26 1.03
CA THR A 104 5.09 -11.75 -0.19
C THR A 104 3.73 -11.12 0.10
N LYS A 105 3.20 -10.32 -0.82
CA LYS A 105 1.82 -9.79 -0.70
C LYS A 105 0.77 -10.91 -0.65
N VAL A 106 1.04 -12.07 -1.24
CA VAL A 106 0.15 -13.25 -1.14
C VAL A 106 0.10 -13.75 0.30
N VAL A 107 1.26 -13.92 0.95
CA VAL A 107 1.34 -14.35 2.36
C VAL A 107 0.60 -13.36 3.26
N ARG A 108 0.85 -12.08 3.12
CA ARG A 108 0.19 -11.04 3.93
C ARG A 108 -1.32 -10.95 3.70
N ARG A 109 -1.81 -11.16 2.47
CA ARG A 109 -3.26 -11.28 2.23
C ARG A 109 -3.86 -12.47 2.95
N GLN A 110 -3.15 -13.61 3.03
CA GLN A 110 -3.64 -14.76 3.81
C GLN A 110 -3.74 -14.43 5.30
N GLU A 111 -2.83 -13.64 5.86
CA GLU A 111 -2.97 -13.15 7.24
C GLU A 111 -4.28 -12.36 7.44
N ILE A 112 -4.63 -11.51 6.46
CA ILE A 112 -5.90 -10.75 6.49
C ILE A 112 -7.10 -11.70 6.46
N TYR A 113 -7.13 -12.65 5.52
CA TYR A 113 -8.28 -13.54 5.33
C TYR A 113 -8.50 -14.49 6.50
N SER A 114 -7.42 -14.95 7.12
CA SER A 114 -7.46 -15.89 8.23
C SER A 114 -7.42 -15.23 9.61
N SER A 115 -7.31 -13.90 9.69
CA SER A 115 -7.09 -13.15 10.94
C SER A 115 -5.96 -13.76 11.78
N SER A 116 -4.83 -14.07 11.13
CA SER A 116 -3.68 -14.73 11.76
C SER A 116 -2.46 -13.81 11.83
N ASN A 117 -1.43 -14.24 12.55
CA ASN A 117 -0.15 -13.54 12.70
C ASN A 117 -0.35 -12.06 13.08
N ARG A 118 0.09 -11.12 12.23
CA ARG A 118 -0.03 -9.67 12.47
C ARG A 118 -1.48 -9.18 12.53
N MET A 119 -2.42 -9.96 11.99
CA MET A 119 -3.85 -9.66 11.99
C MET A 119 -4.61 -10.32 13.14
N SER A 120 -3.96 -11.09 14.01
CA SER A 120 -4.63 -11.86 15.08
C SER A 120 -5.34 -10.99 16.13
N ASN A 121 -4.93 -9.75 16.31
CA ASN A 121 -5.55 -8.81 17.25
C ASN A 121 -6.66 -7.95 16.62
N TYR A 122 -6.95 -8.17 15.34
CA TYR A 122 -8.01 -7.46 14.62
C TYR A 122 -9.20 -8.40 14.40
N PRO A 123 -10.40 -7.85 14.22
CA PRO A 123 -11.55 -8.66 13.81
C PRO A 123 -11.32 -9.26 12.42
N LYS A 124 -12.06 -10.30 12.09
CA LYS A 124 -12.10 -10.76 10.70
C LYS A 124 -12.76 -9.70 9.84
N PHE A 125 -12.07 -9.30 8.77
CA PHE A 125 -12.56 -8.30 7.83
C PHE A 125 -13.20 -8.93 6.61
N ASP A 126 -14.27 -8.29 6.14
CA ASP A 126 -14.83 -8.52 4.81
C ASP A 126 -14.17 -7.52 3.85
N ILE A 127 -13.26 -8.00 2.99
CA ILE A 127 -12.53 -7.15 2.05
C ILE A 127 -13.42 -6.83 0.86
N ILE A 128 -13.76 -5.55 0.72
CA ILE A 128 -14.68 -5.08 -0.32
C ILE A 128 -13.99 -4.44 -1.51
N SER A 129 -12.70 -4.10 -1.41
CA SER A 129 -11.95 -3.56 -2.55
C SER A 129 -10.44 -3.73 -2.40
N TYR A 130 -9.75 -3.78 -3.54
CA TYR A 130 -8.29 -3.81 -3.67
C TYR A 130 -7.85 -2.69 -4.61
N LEU A 131 -6.82 -1.93 -4.20
CA LEU A 131 -6.24 -0.84 -4.98
C LEU A 131 -4.72 -1.01 -5.04
N GLY A 132 -4.16 -0.89 -6.23
CA GLY A 132 -2.71 -1.01 -6.43
C GLY A 132 -2.30 -0.64 -7.84
N ASP A 133 -0.99 -0.63 -8.10
CA ASP A 133 -0.40 -0.27 -9.40
C ASP A 133 0.23 -1.47 -10.12
N ALA A 134 0.20 -2.65 -9.50
CA ALA A 134 0.83 -3.85 -10.04
C ALA A 134 -0.02 -5.10 -9.81
N TYR A 135 0.12 -6.11 -10.68
CA TYR A 135 -0.62 -7.38 -10.57
C TYR A 135 -0.47 -8.06 -9.20
N GLY A 136 0.69 -7.92 -8.56
CA GLY A 136 0.94 -8.47 -7.23
C GLY A 136 0.06 -7.91 -6.12
N ASP A 137 -0.59 -6.78 -6.35
CA ASP A 137 -1.47 -6.11 -5.40
C ASP A 137 -2.84 -6.77 -5.27
N PHE A 138 -3.19 -7.61 -6.24
CA PHE A 138 -4.52 -8.18 -6.38
C PHE A 138 -4.56 -9.67 -6.10
N PRO A 139 -5.70 -10.20 -5.60
CA PRO A 139 -5.93 -11.64 -5.55
C PRO A 139 -5.89 -12.24 -6.96
N LYS A 140 -5.30 -13.42 -7.09
CA LYS A 140 -5.30 -14.16 -8.36
C LYS A 140 -6.60 -14.89 -8.63
N ASP A 141 -7.40 -15.11 -7.61
CA ASP A 141 -8.68 -15.78 -7.70
C ASP A 141 -9.71 -14.83 -8.33
N SER A 142 -10.28 -15.23 -9.45
CA SER A 142 -11.31 -14.46 -10.17
C SER A 142 -12.58 -14.25 -9.36
N ASP A 143 -12.86 -15.12 -8.39
CA ASP A 143 -14.03 -14.97 -7.51
C ASP A 143 -13.82 -13.86 -6.48
N MET A 144 -12.58 -13.51 -6.20
CA MET A 144 -12.21 -12.46 -5.24
C MET A 144 -11.93 -11.11 -5.89
N CYS A 145 -11.70 -11.08 -7.21
CA CYS A 145 -11.24 -9.88 -7.93
C CYS A 145 -11.98 -9.71 -9.22
N SER A 146 -12.79 -8.66 -9.31
CA SER A 146 -13.49 -8.23 -10.53
C SER A 146 -13.02 -6.84 -10.92
N TRP A 147 -12.36 -6.72 -12.06
CA TRP A 147 -11.77 -5.48 -12.54
C TRP A 147 -12.79 -4.38 -12.76
N GLY A 148 -12.52 -3.20 -12.22
CA GLY A 148 -13.41 -2.04 -12.28
C GLY A 148 -14.60 -2.10 -11.32
N TYR A 149 -14.76 -3.20 -10.58
CA TYR A 149 -15.80 -3.35 -9.55
C TYR A 149 -15.19 -3.30 -8.14
N ASN A 150 -14.34 -4.28 -7.80
CA ASN A 150 -13.65 -4.32 -6.50
C ASN A 150 -12.11 -4.42 -6.61
N CYS A 151 -11.57 -4.47 -7.83
CA CYS A 151 -10.14 -4.39 -8.11
C CYS A 151 -9.87 -3.20 -9.03
N HIS A 152 -9.04 -2.28 -8.56
CA HIS A 152 -8.75 -1.03 -9.23
C HIS A 152 -7.24 -0.86 -9.39
N VAL A 153 -6.76 -0.95 -10.65
CA VAL A 153 -5.36 -0.75 -11.00
C VAL A 153 -5.08 0.70 -11.34
N PHE A 154 -4.05 1.26 -10.72
CA PHE A 154 -3.56 2.61 -10.98
C PHE A 154 -2.43 2.57 -11.99
N PRO A 155 -2.37 3.50 -12.95
CA PRO A 155 -1.28 3.55 -13.91
C PRO A 155 0.01 3.97 -13.21
N ASN A 156 1.09 3.23 -13.48
CA ASN A 156 2.44 3.58 -13.06
C ASN A 156 3.33 3.77 -14.30
N PRO A 157 3.47 5.00 -14.82
CA PRO A 157 4.25 5.25 -16.04
C PRO A 157 5.76 5.17 -15.82
N MET A 158 6.24 5.10 -14.57
CA MET A 158 7.66 5.16 -14.25
C MET A 158 8.34 3.79 -14.30
N TYR A 159 7.70 2.75 -13.72
CA TYR A 159 8.27 1.39 -13.63
C TYR A 159 7.20 0.31 -13.58
N GLY A 160 6.02 0.60 -14.10
CA GLY A 160 4.83 -0.26 -13.98
C GLY A 160 5.07 -1.73 -14.33
N LYS A 161 4.42 -2.61 -13.58
CA LYS A 161 4.37 -4.06 -13.80
C LYS A 161 2.93 -4.48 -13.92
N TRP A 162 2.44 -4.30 -15.11
CA TRP A 162 1.07 -4.67 -15.50
C TRP A 162 0.96 -6.16 -15.79
#